data_e94d6761fe5010587d041ceba1df40eb
#
_entry.id   e94d6761fe5010587d041ceba1df40eb
#
_cell.length_a   1.000
_cell.length_b   1.000
_cell.length_c   1.000
_cell.angle_alpha   90.00
_cell.angle_beta   90.00
_cell.angle_gamma   90.00
#
_symmetry.space_group_name_H-M   'P 1'
#
loop_
_entity.id
_entity.type
_entity.pdbx_description
1 polymer ?
#
loop_
_entity_poly.entity_id
_entity_poly.type
_entity_poly.pdbx_seq_one_letter_code
_entity_poly.pdbx_strand_id
1 'polypeptide(L)'
;MDVRPPGTVDWSALLPARTGVDVDALPWEEFVDAAGNRLGVLFKWIVDPALGENCMLLRLPPNHRAAPHWHTSDTVYLVTDGEFVIDGEGSFFPGQVRWVSGGFAYGAEGAGPSGCEFYFFSLGPYGQHDPDVEPPPLGRWDDPPGTTS
;
A
#
# COMPACT_ATOMS: atom_id res chain seq x y z
N MET A 1 19.25 8.75 -10.76
CA MET A 1 18.66 7.86 -9.75
C MET A 1 18.42 6.51 -10.42
N ASP A 2 19.05 5.47 -9.92
CA ASP A 2 18.84 4.11 -10.40
C ASP A 2 17.46 3.63 -9.95
N VAL A 3 16.55 3.44 -10.88
CA VAL A 3 15.24 2.84 -10.61
C VAL A 3 15.39 1.34 -10.83
N ARG A 4 15.28 0.58 -9.75
CA ARG A 4 15.33 -0.89 -9.82
C ARG A 4 13.94 -1.46 -9.71
N PRO A 5 13.59 -2.45 -10.56
CA PRO A 5 12.34 -3.18 -10.39
C PRO A 5 12.26 -3.82 -9.00
N PRO A 6 11.06 -3.90 -8.40
CA PRO A 6 10.87 -4.62 -7.15
C PRO A 6 11.37 -6.05 -7.25
N GLY A 7 11.96 -6.58 -6.20
CA GLY A 7 12.45 -7.95 -6.16
C GLY A 7 13.78 -8.20 -6.86
N THR A 8 14.46 -7.17 -7.38
CA THR A 8 15.78 -7.35 -8.03
C THR A 8 16.94 -7.34 -7.05
N VAL A 9 16.70 -6.99 -5.79
CA VAL A 9 17.70 -6.97 -4.73
C VAL A 9 17.45 -8.17 -3.83
N ASP A 10 18.46 -9.00 -3.65
CA ASP A 10 18.41 -10.06 -2.64
C ASP A 10 18.64 -9.44 -1.25
N TRP A 11 17.56 -9.04 -0.62
CA TRP A 11 17.59 -8.44 0.70
C TRP A 11 18.08 -9.41 1.78
N SER A 12 17.84 -10.71 1.61
CA SER A 12 18.30 -11.71 2.58
C SER A 12 19.83 -11.81 2.63
N ALA A 13 20.49 -11.50 1.52
CA ALA A 13 21.95 -11.41 1.47
C ALA A 13 22.51 -10.07 1.98
N LEU A 14 21.70 -9.00 1.93
CA LEU A 14 22.08 -7.65 2.30
C LEU A 14 21.68 -7.26 3.72
N LEU A 15 20.63 -7.90 4.26
CA LEU A 15 20.06 -7.62 5.56
C LEU A 15 20.42 -8.73 6.55
N PRO A 16 21.48 -8.55 7.35
CA PRO A 16 21.72 -9.42 8.48
C PRO A 16 20.56 -9.28 9.50
N ALA A 17 20.56 -10.09 10.56
CA ALA A 17 19.52 -10.09 11.59
C ALA A 17 19.20 -8.69 12.17
N ARG A 18 20.10 -7.74 11.99
CA ARG A 18 19.92 -6.33 12.38
C ARG A 18 20.48 -5.42 11.31
N THR A 19 19.64 -4.52 10.78
CA THR A 19 20.07 -3.52 9.83
C THR A 19 19.19 -2.27 9.92
N GLY A 20 19.73 -1.15 9.50
CA GLY A 20 18.99 0.07 9.23
C GLY A 20 18.94 0.33 7.72
N VAL A 21 17.90 0.99 7.26
CA VAL A 21 17.75 1.42 5.88
C VAL A 21 17.60 2.93 5.84
N ASP A 22 18.45 3.60 5.06
CA ASP A 22 18.28 5.01 4.76
C ASP A 22 17.25 5.14 3.63
N VAL A 23 16.02 5.47 3.99
CA VAL A 23 14.90 5.56 3.06
C VAL A 23 15.12 6.67 2.03
N ASP A 24 15.78 7.76 2.41
CA ASP A 24 16.05 8.87 1.49
C ASP A 24 17.04 8.47 0.39
N ALA A 25 17.91 7.52 0.68
CA ALA A 25 18.87 6.99 -0.28
C ALA A 25 18.26 5.97 -1.28
N LEU A 26 17.07 5.44 -0.99
CA LEU A 26 16.40 4.51 -1.88
C LEU A 26 15.82 5.22 -3.11
N PRO A 27 15.87 4.58 -4.29
CA PRO A 27 15.25 5.15 -5.48
C PRO A 27 13.72 5.12 -5.41
N TRP A 28 13.08 6.17 -5.94
CA TRP A 28 11.66 6.12 -6.23
C TRP A 28 11.41 5.29 -7.49
N GLU A 29 10.31 4.53 -7.46
CA GLU A 29 9.77 3.84 -8.62
C GLU A 29 8.39 4.41 -8.91
N GLU A 30 7.97 4.40 -10.17
CA GLU A 30 6.64 4.86 -10.56
C GLU A 30 5.74 3.66 -10.86
N PHE A 31 4.54 3.67 -10.32
CA PHE A 31 3.55 2.66 -10.60
C PHE A 31 2.99 2.84 -12.01
N VAL A 32 3.00 1.74 -12.76
CA VAL A 32 2.41 1.68 -14.10
C VAL A 32 1.34 0.59 -14.06
N ASP A 33 0.12 0.92 -14.46
CA ASP A 33 -0.98 -0.04 -14.47
C ASP A 33 -0.83 -1.09 -15.59
N ALA A 34 -1.72 -2.08 -15.61
CA ALA A 34 -1.69 -3.16 -16.59
C ALA A 34 -1.85 -2.68 -18.05
N ALA A 35 -2.44 -1.50 -18.26
CA ALA A 35 -2.61 -0.87 -19.56
C ALA A 35 -1.41 0.01 -19.95
N GLY A 36 -0.41 0.14 -19.08
CA GLY A 36 0.77 0.98 -19.31
C GLY A 36 0.59 2.45 -18.93
N ASN A 37 -0.49 2.81 -18.22
CA ASN A 37 -0.72 4.17 -17.80
C ASN A 37 0.10 4.50 -16.56
N ARG A 38 0.70 5.70 -16.55
CA ARG A 38 1.36 6.28 -15.40
C ARG A 38 0.37 7.11 -14.61
N LEU A 39 0.17 6.76 -13.36
CA LEU A 39 -0.84 7.40 -12.50
C LEU A 39 -0.26 8.45 -11.55
N GLY A 40 1.06 8.70 -11.63
CA GLY A 40 1.75 9.63 -10.74
C GLY A 40 1.99 9.07 -9.33
N VAL A 41 1.70 7.80 -9.11
CA VAL A 41 1.95 7.12 -7.84
C VAL A 41 3.40 6.68 -7.79
N LEU A 42 4.11 7.12 -6.75
CA LEU A 42 5.52 6.77 -6.53
C LEU A 42 5.63 5.87 -5.31
N PHE A 43 6.59 4.96 -5.34
CA PHE A 43 6.86 4.09 -4.21
C PHE A 43 8.34 3.71 -4.09
N LYS A 44 8.73 3.31 -2.88
CA LYS A 44 10.03 2.72 -2.57
C LYS A 44 9.81 1.43 -1.82
N TRP A 45 10.39 0.32 -2.29
CA TRP A 45 10.47 -0.89 -1.50
C TRP A 45 11.56 -0.72 -0.44
N ILE A 46 11.16 -0.78 0.85
CA ILE A 46 12.07 -0.72 1.99
C ILE A 46 12.48 -2.13 2.39
N VAL A 47 11.50 -3.05 2.40
CA VAL A 47 11.73 -4.48 2.58
C VAL A 47 11.10 -5.21 1.40
N ASP A 48 11.86 -6.06 0.73
CA ASP A 48 11.44 -6.76 -0.47
C ASP A 48 10.26 -7.70 -0.18
N PRO A 49 9.15 -7.62 -0.94
CA PRO A 49 7.99 -8.50 -0.77
C PRO A 49 8.30 -9.98 -0.94
N ALA A 50 9.40 -10.35 -1.60
CA ALA A 50 9.83 -11.72 -1.72
C ALA A 50 10.20 -12.37 -0.38
N LEU A 51 10.43 -11.59 0.68
CA LEU A 51 10.77 -12.07 2.01
C LEU A 51 9.55 -12.43 2.88
N GLY A 52 8.33 -12.25 2.39
CA GLY A 52 7.10 -12.40 3.17
C GLY A 52 6.60 -11.05 3.68
N GLU A 53 6.82 -10.75 4.97
CA GLU A 53 6.52 -9.41 5.51
C GLU A 53 7.33 -8.36 4.76
N ASN A 54 6.68 -7.24 4.45
CA ASN A 54 7.32 -6.22 3.64
C ASN A 54 6.84 -4.81 4.01
N CYS A 55 7.61 -3.83 3.54
CA CYS A 55 7.31 -2.43 3.79
C CYS A 55 7.67 -1.60 2.56
N MET A 56 6.81 -0.67 2.22
CA MET A 56 7.10 0.34 1.20
C MET A 56 6.66 1.73 1.65
N LEU A 57 7.32 2.74 1.10
CA LEU A 57 6.88 4.13 1.20
C LEU A 57 6.15 4.48 -0.09
N LEU A 58 4.93 5.00 0.02
CA LEU A 58 4.14 5.45 -1.12
C LEU A 58 3.92 6.96 -1.07
N ARG A 59 3.87 7.55 -2.25
CA ARG A 59 3.47 8.93 -2.45
C ARG A 59 2.37 8.99 -3.50
N LEU A 60 1.21 9.49 -3.11
CA LEU A 60 0.06 9.67 -3.99
C LEU A 60 -0.07 11.12 -4.42
N PRO A 61 -0.34 11.37 -5.71
CA PRO A 61 -0.55 12.73 -6.20
C PRO A 61 -1.86 13.33 -5.66
N PRO A 62 -2.02 14.66 -5.74
CA PRO A 62 -3.24 15.34 -5.33
C PRO A 62 -4.50 14.71 -5.92
N ASN A 63 -5.50 14.50 -5.08
CA ASN A 63 -6.81 13.97 -5.45
C ASN A 63 -6.80 12.58 -6.10
N HIS A 64 -5.73 11.83 -5.93
CA HIS A 64 -5.66 10.45 -6.44
C HIS A 64 -6.76 9.58 -5.82
N ARG A 65 -7.30 8.66 -6.61
CA ARG A 65 -8.21 7.60 -6.16
C ARG A 65 -7.87 6.30 -6.86
N ALA A 66 -7.41 5.32 -6.09
CA ALA A 66 -7.21 3.96 -6.56
C ALA A 66 -8.53 3.19 -6.54
N ALA A 67 -8.66 2.19 -7.38
CA ALA A 67 -9.82 1.32 -7.36
C ALA A 67 -9.93 0.57 -6.01
N PRO A 68 -11.16 0.25 -5.56
CA PRO A 68 -11.35 -0.62 -4.40
C PRO A 68 -10.62 -1.95 -4.55
N HIS A 69 -10.05 -2.45 -3.47
CA HIS A 69 -9.27 -3.69 -3.47
C HIS A 69 -9.17 -4.29 -2.06
N TRP A 70 -8.60 -5.50 -1.98
CA TRP A 70 -8.24 -6.14 -0.72
C TRP A 70 -6.86 -6.76 -0.83
N HIS A 71 -6.20 -6.93 0.32
CA HIS A 71 -4.87 -7.54 0.40
C HIS A 71 -4.94 -8.94 0.99
N THR A 72 -4.00 -9.79 0.56
CA THR A 72 -3.86 -11.15 1.08
C THR A 72 -3.59 -11.17 2.58
N SER A 73 -2.74 -10.25 3.05
CA SER A 73 -2.28 -10.19 4.44
C SER A 73 -2.80 -8.94 5.15
N ASP A 74 -2.78 -8.97 6.47
CA ASP A 74 -3.03 -7.78 7.29
C ASP A 74 -2.06 -6.66 6.91
N THR A 75 -2.56 -5.44 6.88
CA THR A 75 -1.78 -4.26 6.46
C THR A 75 -1.89 -3.14 7.49
N VAL A 76 -0.81 -2.37 7.60
CA VAL A 76 -0.73 -1.17 8.44
C VAL A 76 -0.27 -0.01 7.59
N TYR A 77 -0.96 1.11 7.70
CA TYR A 77 -0.64 2.37 7.05
C TYR A 77 -0.23 3.39 8.10
N LEU A 78 0.92 4.00 7.94
CA LEU A 78 1.37 5.12 8.78
C LEU A 78 1.54 6.35 7.91
N VAL A 79 0.67 7.34 8.08
CA VAL A 79 0.71 8.59 7.30
C VAL A 79 1.84 9.47 7.80
N THR A 80 2.66 9.97 6.88
CA THR A 80 3.80 10.85 7.17
C THR A 80 3.63 12.26 6.63
N ASP A 81 2.81 12.45 5.59
CA ASP A 81 2.57 13.77 5.00
C ASP A 81 1.22 13.81 4.29
N GLY A 82 0.61 14.99 4.24
CA GLY A 82 -0.63 15.25 3.53
C GLY A 82 -1.86 14.61 4.15
N GLU A 83 -2.80 14.17 3.30
CA GLU A 83 -4.09 13.60 3.69
C GLU A 83 -4.33 12.32 2.91
N PHE A 84 -4.37 11.20 3.63
CA PHE A 84 -4.73 9.89 3.09
C PHE A 84 -6.23 9.67 3.27
N VAL A 85 -6.94 9.37 2.19
CA VAL A 85 -8.41 9.29 2.17
C VAL A 85 -8.83 7.88 1.78
N ILE A 86 -9.76 7.33 2.56
CA ILE A 86 -10.43 6.07 2.22
C ILE A 86 -11.93 6.34 2.11
N ASP A 87 -12.51 6.06 0.96
CA ASP A 87 -13.94 6.21 0.76
C ASP A 87 -14.71 5.31 1.74
N GLY A 88 -15.67 5.92 2.45
CA GLY A 88 -16.45 5.25 3.49
C GLY A 88 -15.83 5.21 4.87
N GLU A 89 -14.54 5.58 5.03
CA GLU A 89 -13.87 5.65 6.34
C GLU A 89 -13.51 7.08 6.74
N GLY A 90 -13.07 7.90 5.79
CA GLY A 90 -12.66 9.29 6.02
C GLY A 90 -11.18 9.54 5.73
N SER A 91 -10.61 10.51 6.43
CA SER A 91 -9.26 11.00 6.22
C SER A 91 -8.33 10.65 7.37
N PHE A 92 -7.07 10.39 7.01
CA PHE A 92 -5.98 10.12 7.95
C PHE A 92 -4.85 11.11 7.69
N PHE A 93 -4.30 11.67 8.76
CA PHE A 93 -3.30 12.73 8.73
C PHE A 93 -1.96 12.27 9.33
N PRO A 94 -0.86 13.03 9.16
CA PRO A 94 0.44 12.65 9.66
C PRO A 94 0.44 12.21 11.13
N GLY A 95 1.07 11.07 11.40
CA GLY A 95 1.11 10.44 12.71
C GLY A 95 -0.04 9.49 13.00
N GLN A 96 -1.04 9.41 12.13
CA GLN A 96 -2.16 8.47 12.27
C GLN A 96 -1.86 7.13 11.60
N VAL A 97 -2.37 6.07 12.20
CA VAL A 97 -2.19 4.70 11.76
C VAL A 97 -3.56 4.09 11.42
N ARG A 98 -3.60 3.39 10.29
CA ARG A 98 -4.76 2.60 9.89
C ARG A 98 -4.37 1.13 9.78
N TRP A 99 -5.14 0.24 10.38
CA TRP A 99 -4.98 -1.20 10.23
C TRP A 99 -6.14 -1.79 9.44
N VAL A 100 -5.86 -2.75 8.55
CA VAL A 100 -6.86 -3.50 7.80
C VAL A 100 -6.52 -4.97 7.83
N SER A 101 -7.51 -5.81 8.14
CA SER A 101 -7.35 -7.26 8.05
C SER A 101 -7.19 -7.71 6.60
N GLY A 102 -6.30 -8.66 6.37
CA GLY A 102 -6.24 -9.36 5.10
C GLY A 102 -7.58 -10.00 4.77
N GLY A 103 -7.96 -9.98 3.49
CA GLY A 103 -9.24 -10.53 3.05
C GLY A 103 -10.44 -9.60 3.17
N PHE A 104 -10.29 -8.39 3.72
CA PHE A 104 -11.35 -7.37 3.75
C PHE A 104 -11.14 -6.34 2.64
N ALA A 105 -12.14 -6.19 1.77
CA ALA A 105 -12.11 -5.19 0.73
C ALA A 105 -12.60 -3.83 1.25
N TYR A 106 -11.84 -2.78 0.95
CA TYR A 106 -12.19 -1.42 1.32
C TYR A 106 -12.37 -0.52 0.10
N GLY A 107 -13.05 0.60 0.32
CA GLY A 107 -13.34 1.58 -0.73
C GLY A 107 -12.09 2.17 -1.34
N ALA A 108 -12.27 3.00 -2.36
CA ALA A 108 -11.14 3.64 -3.02
C ALA A 108 -10.25 4.35 -2.01
N GLU A 109 -8.95 4.07 -2.08
CA GLU A 109 -7.95 4.81 -1.33
C GLU A 109 -7.35 5.91 -2.19
N GLY A 110 -6.92 6.98 -1.56
CA GLY A 110 -6.36 8.09 -2.31
C GLY A 110 -5.79 9.18 -1.43
N ALA A 111 -5.71 10.37 -2.02
CA ALA A 111 -5.14 11.53 -1.37
C ALA A 111 -6.08 12.72 -1.43
N GLY A 112 -5.95 13.60 -0.47
CA GLY A 112 -6.58 14.92 -0.46
C GLY A 112 -5.92 15.89 -1.45
N PRO A 113 -6.30 17.19 -1.39
CA PRO A 113 -5.88 18.19 -2.39
C PRO A 113 -4.39 18.44 -2.50
N SER A 114 -3.61 18.12 -1.47
CA SER A 114 -2.15 18.27 -1.45
C SER A 114 -1.37 16.97 -1.64
N GLY A 115 -2.07 15.86 -1.95
CA GLY A 115 -1.45 14.56 -2.01
C GLY A 115 -1.24 13.94 -0.63
N CYS A 116 -0.54 12.83 -0.57
CA CYS A 116 -0.13 12.24 0.70
C CYS A 116 1.10 11.35 0.54
N GLU A 117 1.73 11.06 1.67
CA GLU A 117 2.81 10.09 1.79
C GLU A 117 2.53 9.22 3.00
N PHE A 118 2.77 7.92 2.87
CA PHE A 118 2.56 6.97 3.96
C PHE A 118 3.46 5.74 3.81
N TYR A 119 3.81 5.15 4.94
CA TYR A 119 4.39 3.80 4.97
C TYR A 119 3.27 2.77 4.94
N PHE A 120 3.46 1.78 4.09
CA PHE A 120 2.60 0.60 4.00
C PHE A 120 3.38 -0.62 4.47
N PHE A 121 2.86 -1.28 5.49
CA PHE A 121 3.42 -2.52 6.03
C PHE A 121 2.47 -3.66 5.70
N SER A 122 2.96 -4.69 5.02
CA SER A 122 2.26 -5.96 4.86
C SER A 122 2.83 -6.95 5.88
N LEU A 123 1.98 -7.47 6.75
CA LEU A 123 2.40 -8.37 7.84
C LEU A 123 2.50 -9.83 7.38
N GLY A 124 2.55 -10.06 6.08
CA GLY A 124 2.72 -11.33 5.42
C GLY A 124 2.95 -11.11 3.94
N PRO A 125 2.82 -12.15 3.10
CA PRO A 125 3.03 -12.04 1.66
C PRO A 125 2.19 -10.93 1.04
N TYR A 126 2.80 -10.12 0.19
CA TYR A 126 2.11 -9.07 -0.55
C TYR A 126 1.18 -9.67 -1.60
N GLY A 127 -0.04 -9.18 -1.65
CA GLY A 127 -1.00 -9.50 -2.70
C GLY A 127 -2.12 -8.47 -2.68
N GLN A 128 -2.54 -8.04 -3.88
CA GLN A 128 -3.65 -7.10 -4.05
C GLN A 128 -4.65 -7.71 -5.03
N HIS A 129 -5.92 -7.66 -4.68
CA HIS A 129 -6.99 -8.34 -5.41
C HIS A 129 -8.15 -7.40 -5.70
N ASP A 130 -8.73 -7.57 -6.89
CA ASP A 130 -9.95 -6.90 -7.30
C ASP A 130 -11.16 -7.63 -6.68
N PRO A 131 -11.98 -6.96 -5.85
CA PRO A 131 -13.11 -7.59 -5.18
C PRO A 131 -14.23 -8.04 -6.13
N ASP A 132 -14.26 -7.54 -7.36
CA ASP A 132 -15.23 -7.97 -8.37
C ASP A 132 -14.77 -9.21 -9.16
N VAL A 133 -13.48 -9.52 -9.10
CA VAL A 133 -12.87 -10.72 -9.72
C VAL A 133 -12.65 -11.82 -8.70
N GLU A 134 -12.09 -11.45 -7.55
CA GLU A 134 -11.82 -12.35 -6.44
C GLU A 134 -12.59 -11.88 -5.21
N PRO A 135 -13.70 -12.55 -4.83
CA PRO A 135 -14.49 -12.14 -3.67
C PRO A 135 -13.67 -12.12 -2.39
N PRO A 136 -13.71 -11.03 -1.61
CA PRO A 136 -12.96 -10.92 -0.38
C PRO A 136 -13.53 -11.84 0.71
N PRO A 137 -12.68 -12.68 1.36
CA PRO A 137 -13.16 -13.65 2.37
C PRO A 137 -13.86 -13.02 3.58
N LEU A 138 -13.47 -11.80 3.95
CA LEU A 138 -14.03 -11.11 5.12
C LEU A 138 -15.09 -10.05 4.75
N GLY A 139 -15.52 -10.00 3.49
CA GLY A 139 -16.54 -9.07 3.04
C GLY A 139 -15.98 -7.73 2.55
N ARG A 140 -16.90 -6.81 2.27
CA ARG A 140 -16.65 -5.51 1.63
C ARG A 140 -17.14 -4.37 2.51
N TRP A 141 -16.51 -3.20 2.38
CA TRP A 141 -16.90 -1.96 3.06
C TRP A 141 -18.35 -1.52 2.74
N ASP A 142 -18.86 -1.91 1.56
CA ASP A 142 -20.19 -1.55 1.07
C ASP A 142 -21.23 -2.67 1.27
N ASP A 143 -20.88 -3.75 1.96
CA ASP A 143 -21.81 -4.81 2.32
C ASP A 143 -22.89 -4.27 3.29
N PRO A 144 -24.16 -4.71 3.14
CA PRO A 144 -25.19 -4.34 4.10
C PRO A 144 -24.82 -4.75 5.54
N PRO A 145 -25.23 -3.97 6.55
CA PRO A 145 -25.01 -4.35 7.96
C PRO A 145 -25.56 -5.74 8.26
N GLY A 146 -24.76 -6.57 8.95
CA GLY A 146 -25.12 -7.93 9.30
C GLY A 146 -24.79 -8.98 8.22
N THR A 147 -24.23 -8.58 7.09
CA THR A 147 -23.69 -9.52 6.10
C THR A 147 -22.34 -10.02 6.61
N THR A 148 -22.28 -11.26 7.02
CA THR A 148 -21.03 -11.96 7.36
C THR A 148 -20.72 -13.00 6.30
N SER A 149 -19.55 -12.94 5.76
CA SER A 149 -19.04 -13.99 4.86
C SER A 149 -18.59 -15.21 5.64
#